data_464d5f4693615ea0da1f8675bd5703ea
#
_entry.id   464d5f4693615ea0da1f8675bd5703ea
#
_cell.length_a   1.000
_cell.length_b   1.000
_cell.length_c   1.000
_cell.angle_alpha   90.00
_cell.angle_beta   90.00
_cell.angle_gamma   90.00
#
_symmetry.space_group_name_H-M   'P 1'
#
loop_
_entity.id
_entity.type
_entity.pdbx_description
1 polymer ?
#
loop_
_entity_poly.entity_id
_entity_poly.type
_entity_poly.pdbx_seq_one_letter_code
_entity_poly.pdbx_strand_id
1 'polypeptide(L)'
;TDTCPCGRQLAGRPQALAACCGRYVDHFDTTPAPDAEHLMRSRYTAFVLEREAYLLATWAASKRPSRVRFDAGVKWLGLEVRAFAEPDSDHATVEFVARQRDTTGRAVRLHERSRFVRENGRWYYVDGDHLG
;
A
#
# COMPACT_ATOMS: atom_id res chain seq x y z
N THR A 1 -16.51 -2.95 14.19
CA THR A 1 -15.94 -2.33 13.00
C THR A 1 -14.41 -2.47 13.03
N ASP A 2 -13.84 -3.07 11.99
CA ASP A 2 -12.39 -3.30 11.95
C ASP A 2 -11.63 -2.00 11.72
N THR A 3 -10.56 -1.83 12.48
CA THR A 3 -9.61 -0.72 12.27
C THR A 3 -8.78 -0.98 11.01
N CYS A 4 -8.53 0.07 10.23
CA CYS A 4 -7.73 -0.08 9.01
C CYS A 4 -6.29 -0.48 9.35
N PRO A 5 -5.75 -1.54 8.69
CA PRO A 5 -4.38 -1.99 8.93
C PRO A 5 -3.31 -0.95 8.62
N CYS A 6 -3.59 0.04 7.75
CA CYS A 6 -2.58 1.00 7.33
C CYS A 6 -2.14 1.97 8.44
N GLY A 7 -2.89 2.05 9.53
CA GLY A 7 -2.52 2.84 10.69
C GLY A 7 -2.68 4.35 10.54
N ARG A 8 -3.28 4.81 9.43
CA ARG A 8 -3.50 6.25 9.25
C ARG A 8 -4.46 6.76 10.31
N GLN A 9 -4.11 7.90 10.91
CA GLN A 9 -4.94 8.52 11.91
C GLN A 9 -5.53 9.82 11.40
N LEU A 10 -6.75 10.13 11.81
CA LEU A 10 -7.40 11.39 11.51
C LEU A 10 -7.76 12.02 12.85
N ALA A 11 -7.25 13.23 13.12
CA ALA A 11 -7.43 13.91 14.41
C ALA A 11 -6.97 13.03 15.57
N GLY A 12 -5.86 12.31 15.40
CA GLY A 12 -5.29 11.45 16.43
C GLY A 12 -6.01 10.13 16.65
N ARG A 13 -6.99 9.79 15.79
CA ARG A 13 -7.78 8.57 15.97
C ARG A 13 -7.58 7.60 14.81
N PRO A 14 -7.45 6.29 15.10
CA PRO A 14 -7.43 5.28 14.04
C PRO A 14 -8.74 5.32 13.24
N GLN A 15 -8.66 4.98 11.96
CA GLN A 15 -9.83 4.99 11.08
C GLN A 15 -10.36 3.57 10.91
N ALA A 16 -11.69 3.44 10.77
CA ALA A 16 -12.28 2.17 10.40
C ALA A 16 -11.88 1.80 8.97
N LEU A 17 -11.69 0.52 8.70
CA LEU A 17 -11.31 0.03 7.38
C LEU A 17 -12.24 0.58 6.29
N ALA A 18 -13.55 0.50 6.49
CA ALA A 18 -14.53 0.95 5.49
C ALA A 18 -14.44 2.44 5.19
N ALA A 19 -13.94 3.24 6.13
CA ALA A 19 -13.79 4.69 5.95
C ALA A 19 -12.37 5.08 5.55
N CYS A 20 -11.47 4.13 5.38
CA CYS A 20 -10.07 4.35 5.04
C CYS A 20 -9.73 3.56 3.79
N CYS A 21 -8.85 2.57 3.89
CA CYS A 21 -8.39 1.82 2.71
C CYS A 21 -9.49 1.00 2.04
N GLY A 22 -10.50 0.56 2.79
CA GLY A 22 -11.62 -0.17 2.22
C GLY A 22 -12.36 0.59 1.13
N ARG A 23 -12.31 1.93 1.18
CA ARG A 23 -12.90 2.76 0.12
C ARG A 23 -12.28 2.46 -1.24
N TYR A 24 -11.02 2.07 -1.27
CA TYR A 24 -10.27 1.83 -2.51
C TYR A 24 -10.15 0.35 -2.82
N VAL A 25 -9.79 -0.45 -1.82
CA VAL A 25 -9.53 -1.88 -1.99
C VAL A 25 -10.77 -2.62 -2.49
N ASP A 26 -11.94 -2.26 -1.97
CA ASP A 26 -13.19 -2.92 -2.33
C ASP A 26 -13.95 -2.21 -3.46
N HIS A 27 -13.45 -1.06 -3.94
CA HIS A 27 -14.15 -0.22 -4.91
C HIS A 27 -13.20 0.39 -5.94
N PHE A 28 -12.25 -0.41 -6.43
CA PHE A 28 -11.22 0.09 -7.35
C PHE A 28 -11.81 0.79 -8.58
N ASP A 29 -12.86 0.24 -9.16
CA ASP A 29 -13.42 0.76 -10.41
C ASP A 29 -14.05 2.14 -10.24
N THR A 30 -14.61 2.44 -9.07
CA THR A 30 -15.38 3.66 -8.83
C THR A 30 -14.66 4.66 -7.95
N THR A 31 -13.72 4.21 -7.12
CA THR A 31 -13.07 5.06 -6.13
C THR A 31 -11.55 4.85 -6.17
N PRO A 32 -10.85 5.44 -7.16
CA PRO A 32 -9.39 5.35 -7.18
C PRO A 32 -8.77 6.15 -6.03
N ALA A 33 -7.60 5.71 -5.57
CA ALA A 33 -6.87 6.45 -4.54
C ALA A 33 -6.53 7.85 -5.07
N PRO A 34 -6.72 8.90 -4.27
CA PRO A 34 -6.55 10.27 -4.75
C PRO A 34 -5.09 10.69 -4.93
N ASP A 35 -4.15 10.02 -4.26
CA ASP A 35 -2.74 10.31 -4.37
C ASP A 35 -1.91 9.05 -4.08
N ALA A 36 -0.59 9.18 -4.26
CA ALA A 36 0.30 8.04 -4.11
C ALA A 36 0.39 7.56 -2.67
N GLU A 37 0.26 8.44 -1.68
CA GLU A 37 0.27 8.01 -0.29
C GLU A 37 -0.94 7.15 0.04
N HIS A 38 -2.14 7.57 -0.38
CA HIS A 38 -3.35 6.76 -0.19
C HIS A 38 -3.24 5.43 -0.93
N LEU A 39 -2.68 5.46 -2.14
CA LEU A 39 -2.48 4.23 -2.89
C LEU A 39 -1.51 3.29 -2.15
N MET A 40 -0.39 3.81 -1.67
CA MET A 40 0.58 3.01 -0.93
C MET A 40 -0.07 2.38 0.30
N ARG A 41 -0.82 3.17 1.08
CA ARG A 41 -1.51 2.66 2.27
C ARG A 41 -2.53 1.58 1.93
N SER A 42 -3.29 1.78 0.85
CA SER A 42 -4.30 0.80 0.42
C SER A 42 -3.65 -0.49 -0.08
N ARG A 43 -2.48 -0.39 -0.73
CA ARG A 43 -1.75 -1.59 -1.15
C ARG A 43 -1.21 -2.37 0.05
N TYR A 44 -0.72 -1.68 1.09
CA TYR A 44 -0.35 -2.36 2.34
C TYR A 44 -1.55 -3.12 2.91
N THR A 45 -2.71 -2.45 3.00
CA THR A 45 -3.94 -3.09 3.48
C THR A 45 -4.31 -4.29 2.62
N ALA A 46 -4.14 -4.18 1.29
CA ALA A 46 -4.41 -5.28 0.39
C ALA A 46 -3.48 -6.48 0.62
N PHE A 47 -2.22 -6.24 1.01
CA PHE A 47 -1.35 -7.34 1.44
C PHE A 47 -1.85 -7.98 2.73
N VAL A 48 -2.27 -7.19 3.71
CA VAL A 48 -2.80 -7.70 4.97
C VAL A 48 -4.04 -8.56 4.74
N LEU A 49 -4.93 -8.10 3.86
CA LEU A 49 -6.21 -8.78 3.58
C LEU A 49 -6.11 -9.79 2.43
N GLU A 50 -4.94 -9.91 1.81
CA GLU A 50 -4.69 -10.82 0.69
C GLU A 50 -5.61 -10.55 -0.49
N ARG A 51 -5.69 -9.29 -0.91
CA ARG A 51 -6.50 -8.87 -2.05
C ARG A 51 -5.63 -8.80 -3.31
N GLU A 52 -5.35 -9.94 -3.90
CA GLU A 52 -4.48 -10.04 -5.08
C GLU A 52 -4.98 -9.19 -6.25
N ALA A 53 -6.27 -9.20 -6.52
CA ALA A 53 -6.84 -8.46 -7.65
C ALA A 53 -6.55 -6.96 -7.56
N TYR A 54 -6.67 -6.40 -6.36
CA TYR A 54 -6.39 -4.98 -6.16
C TYR A 54 -4.91 -4.67 -6.36
N LEU A 55 -4.03 -5.52 -5.84
CA LEU A 55 -2.59 -5.34 -5.99
C LEU A 55 -2.20 -5.35 -7.47
N LEU A 56 -2.73 -6.30 -8.24
CA LEU A 56 -2.46 -6.37 -9.68
C LEU A 56 -3.06 -5.18 -10.43
N ALA A 57 -4.29 -4.80 -10.11
CA ALA A 57 -4.97 -3.70 -10.79
C ALA A 57 -4.27 -2.35 -10.57
N THR A 58 -3.62 -2.17 -9.41
CA THR A 58 -2.91 -0.93 -9.07
C THR A 58 -1.43 -0.97 -9.37
N TRP A 59 -0.96 -2.00 -10.03
CA TRP A 59 0.44 -2.13 -10.46
C TRP A 59 0.56 -1.68 -11.90
N ALA A 60 1.52 -0.78 -12.20
CA ALA A 60 1.71 -0.31 -13.57
C ALA A 60 1.97 -1.48 -14.51
N ALA A 61 1.31 -1.48 -15.67
CA ALA A 61 1.33 -2.62 -16.59
C ALA A 61 2.76 -3.04 -16.99
N SER A 62 3.67 -2.07 -17.14
CA SER A 62 5.05 -2.34 -17.54
C SER A 62 5.84 -3.17 -16.51
N LYS A 63 5.40 -3.19 -15.26
CA LYS A 63 6.09 -3.91 -14.17
C LYS A 63 5.21 -4.96 -13.50
N ARG A 64 3.97 -5.08 -13.92
CA ARG A 64 2.98 -5.95 -13.28
C ARG A 64 3.36 -7.43 -13.42
N PRO A 65 3.49 -8.16 -12.30
CA PRO A 65 3.68 -9.61 -12.37
C PRO A 65 2.38 -10.31 -12.78
N SER A 66 2.46 -11.58 -13.11
CA SER A 66 1.26 -12.35 -13.44
C SER A 66 0.44 -12.70 -12.20
N ARG A 67 1.08 -12.81 -11.03
CA ARG A 67 0.44 -13.17 -9.77
C ARG A 67 1.14 -12.53 -8.60
N VAL A 68 0.38 -12.34 -7.52
CA VAL A 68 0.93 -11.96 -6.22
C VAL A 68 0.68 -13.13 -5.27
N ARG A 69 1.73 -13.58 -4.57
CA ARG A 69 1.63 -14.71 -3.63
C ARG A 69 1.73 -14.19 -2.20
N PHE A 70 1.01 -14.83 -1.31
CA PHE A 70 0.98 -14.48 0.11
C PHE A 70 1.50 -15.66 0.93
N ASP A 71 2.40 -15.37 1.88
CA ASP A 71 2.93 -16.40 2.78
C ASP A 71 1.99 -16.55 3.97
N ALA A 72 1.42 -17.73 4.14
CA ALA A 72 0.38 -17.99 5.14
C ALA A 72 0.86 -17.74 6.58
N GLY A 73 2.14 -17.90 6.86
CA GLY A 73 2.69 -17.73 8.21
C GLY A 73 3.18 -16.33 8.52
N VAL A 74 3.06 -15.40 7.58
CA VAL A 74 3.50 -14.00 7.78
C VAL A 74 2.38 -13.20 8.41
N LYS A 75 2.73 -12.41 9.44
CA LYS A 75 1.79 -11.53 10.09
C LYS A 75 2.27 -10.08 9.95
N TRP A 76 1.44 -9.22 9.41
CA TRP A 76 1.75 -7.80 9.28
C TRP A 76 1.52 -7.09 10.60
N LEU A 77 2.50 -6.28 11.04
CA LEU A 77 2.50 -5.65 12.36
C LEU A 77 2.29 -4.14 12.32
N GLY A 78 2.41 -3.51 11.17
CA GLY A 78 2.17 -2.08 11.07
C GLY A 78 2.91 -1.43 9.91
N LEU A 79 2.50 -0.21 9.62
CA LEU A 79 3.03 0.62 8.55
C LEU A 79 3.33 2.01 9.07
N GLU A 80 4.49 2.54 8.70
CA GLU A 80 4.88 3.92 9.00
C GLU A 80 5.27 4.58 7.68
N VAL A 81 4.53 5.61 7.26
CA VAL A 81 4.89 6.41 6.08
C VAL A 81 5.82 7.53 6.57
N ARG A 82 7.02 7.60 6.00
CA ARG A 82 8.06 8.53 6.47
C ARG A 82 8.22 9.75 5.60
N ALA A 83 8.04 9.62 4.30
CA ALA A 83 8.24 10.74 3.39
C ALA A 83 7.38 10.54 2.15
N PHE A 84 6.98 11.66 1.58
CA PHE A 84 6.18 11.70 0.36
C PHE A 84 6.70 12.84 -0.50
N ALA A 85 6.93 12.56 -1.78
CA ALA A 85 7.37 13.57 -2.73
C ALA A 85 6.59 13.41 -4.03
N GLU A 86 6.24 14.53 -4.64
CA GLU A 86 5.50 14.57 -5.90
C GLU A 86 6.17 15.61 -6.80
N PRO A 87 7.29 15.21 -7.48
CA PRO A 87 8.08 16.15 -8.29
C PRO A 87 7.30 16.75 -9.45
N ASP A 88 6.29 16.06 -9.95
CA ASP A 88 5.39 16.60 -10.97
C ASP A 88 4.01 15.96 -10.82
N SER A 89 3.06 16.33 -11.70
CA SER A 89 1.68 15.89 -11.58
C SER A 89 1.48 14.39 -11.86
N ASP A 90 2.47 13.72 -12.45
CA ASP A 90 2.33 12.32 -12.88
C ASP A 90 3.29 11.36 -12.18
N HIS A 91 4.17 11.85 -11.32
CA HIS A 91 5.17 11.01 -10.63
C HIS A 91 5.18 11.32 -9.15
N ALA A 92 5.35 10.28 -8.34
CA ALA A 92 5.47 10.44 -6.89
C ALA A 92 6.33 9.32 -6.32
N THR A 93 6.91 9.60 -5.15
CA THR A 93 7.60 8.58 -4.35
C THR A 93 7.02 8.60 -2.94
N VAL A 94 6.97 7.42 -2.32
CA VAL A 94 6.57 7.29 -0.92
C VAL A 94 7.60 6.42 -0.22
N GLU A 95 8.20 6.94 0.83
CA GLU A 95 9.13 6.19 1.67
C GLU A 95 8.39 5.70 2.91
N PHE A 96 8.52 4.41 3.20
CA PHE A 96 7.78 3.82 4.31
C PHE A 96 8.56 2.68 4.95
N VAL A 97 8.16 2.35 6.18
CA VAL A 97 8.61 1.14 6.87
C VAL A 97 7.38 0.29 7.15
N ALA A 98 7.41 -0.95 6.68
CA ALA A 98 6.40 -1.94 7.01
C ALA A 98 7.05 -2.99 7.91
N ARG A 99 6.34 -3.39 8.95
CA ARG A 99 6.84 -4.39 9.90
C ARG A 99 6.00 -5.64 9.81
N GLN A 100 6.67 -6.78 9.85
CA GLN A 100 5.99 -8.08 9.81
C GLN A 100 6.71 -9.07 10.70
N ARG A 101 6.00 -10.14 11.07
CA ARG A 101 6.58 -11.31 11.73
C ARG A 101 6.60 -12.43 10.69
N ASP A 102 7.79 -12.99 10.47
CA ASP A 102 7.93 -14.04 9.46
C ASP A 102 7.43 -15.39 9.99
N THR A 103 7.54 -16.43 9.15
CA THR A 103 7.04 -17.75 9.48
C THR A 103 7.77 -18.41 10.65
N THR A 104 8.96 -17.91 11.02
CA THR A 104 9.72 -18.39 12.17
C THR A 104 9.41 -17.62 13.44
N GLY A 105 8.52 -16.61 13.38
CA GLY A 105 8.20 -15.75 14.49
C GLY A 105 9.13 -14.54 14.65
N ARG A 106 10.05 -14.36 13.72
CA ARG A 106 11.05 -13.30 13.76
C ARG A 106 10.46 -11.99 13.22
N ALA A 107 10.71 -10.87 13.90
CA ALA A 107 10.30 -9.57 13.43
C ALA A 107 11.18 -9.12 12.26
N VAL A 108 10.56 -8.66 11.18
CA VAL A 108 11.23 -8.18 9.98
C VAL A 108 10.77 -6.76 9.69
N ARG A 109 11.71 -5.90 9.32
CA ARG A 109 11.47 -4.50 8.98
C ARG A 109 11.76 -4.29 7.50
N LEU A 110 10.75 -3.85 6.76
CA LEU A 110 10.89 -3.56 5.33
C LEU A 110 10.87 -2.04 5.16
N HIS A 111 12.03 -1.47 4.77
CA HIS A 111 12.17 -0.04 4.54
C HIS A 111 12.36 0.16 3.04
N GLU A 112 11.43 0.87 2.41
CA GLU A 112 11.40 1.00 0.96
C GLU A 112 11.02 2.43 0.56
N ARG A 113 11.56 2.87 -0.58
CA ARG A 113 11.05 4.05 -1.29
C ARG A 113 10.42 3.54 -2.58
N SER A 114 9.10 3.66 -2.67
CA SER A 114 8.32 3.20 -3.83
C SER A 114 8.09 4.32 -4.81
N ARG A 115 8.10 3.97 -6.10
CA ARG A 115 7.81 4.91 -7.18
C ARG A 115 6.43 4.65 -7.72
N PHE A 116 5.70 5.74 -8.00
CA PHE A 116 4.33 5.72 -8.49
C PHE A 116 4.22 6.60 -9.72
N VAL A 117 3.28 6.25 -10.60
CA VAL A 117 2.98 7.02 -11.82
C VAL A 117 1.48 7.22 -11.91
N ARG A 118 1.07 8.38 -12.42
CA ARG A 118 -0.33 8.64 -12.71
C ARG A 118 -0.58 8.51 -14.21
N GLU A 119 -1.55 7.66 -14.57
CA GLU A 119 -1.94 7.43 -15.95
C GLU A 119 -3.46 7.43 -16.02
N ASN A 120 -4.02 8.18 -16.95
CA ASN A 120 -5.47 8.30 -17.14
C ASN A 120 -6.21 8.67 -15.84
N GLY A 121 -5.60 9.56 -15.04
CA GLY A 121 -6.18 10.03 -13.80
C GLY A 121 -6.08 9.09 -12.62
N ARG A 122 -5.38 7.97 -12.76
CA ARG A 122 -5.22 6.98 -11.68
C ARG A 122 -3.75 6.80 -11.35
N TRP A 123 -3.46 6.60 -10.07
CA TRP A 123 -2.11 6.30 -9.59
C TRP A 123 -1.85 4.80 -9.64
N TYR A 124 -0.63 4.43 -10.03
CA TYR A 124 -0.18 3.04 -10.10
C TYR A 124 1.19 2.91 -9.46
N TYR A 125 1.40 1.80 -8.77
CA TYR A 125 2.71 1.44 -8.24
C TYR A 125 3.59 0.94 -9.40
N VAL A 126 4.84 1.39 -9.45
CA VAL A 126 5.79 0.99 -10.47
C VAL A 126 6.79 -0.02 -9.91
N ASP A 127 7.64 0.42 -9.02
CA ASP A 127 8.67 -0.38 -8.35
C ASP A 127 9.18 0.37 -7.13
N GLY A 128 10.22 -0.15 -6.50
CA GLY A 128 10.77 0.51 -5.33
C GLY A 128 12.20 0.09 -5.06
N ASP A 129 12.87 0.87 -4.20
CA ASP A 129 14.22 0.60 -3.74
C ASP A 129 14.19 0.26 -2.25
N HIS A 130 14.88 -0.80 -1.87
CA HIS A 130 15.05 -1.14 -0.46
C HIS A 130 16.13 -0.23 0.14
N LEU A 131 15.84 0.36 1.31
CA LEU A 131 16.71 1.37 1.92
C LEU A 131 17.45 0.84 3.17
N GLY A 132 17.39 -0.44 3.40
CA GLY A 132 18.17 -0.98 4.52
C GLY A 132 17.55 -2.11 5.30
#